data_724b748dd34b2e4383b3e6bca2385f3e
#
_entry.id   724b748dd34b2e4383b3e6bca2385f3e
#
_cell.length_a   1.000
_cell.length_b   1.000
_cell.length_c   1.000
_cell.angle_alpha   90.00
_cell.angle_beta   90.00
_cell.angle_gamma   90.00
#
_symmetry.space_group_name_H-M   'P 1'
#
loop_
_entity.id
_entity.type
_entity.pdbx_description
1 polymer ?
#
loop_
_entity_poly.entity_id
_entity_poly.type
_entity_poly.pdbx_seq_one_letter_code
_entity_poly.pdbx_strand_id
1 'polypeptide(L)'
;MCACVLTRWPEARDQLNSPMSPARACLCVLCGLPAAGKSRLAHELRSHAHGLGWRTLLVTYDELIPARDWQETEWKQHRKTVLMCLEKFLQQTHTLSDHTLSDQTHTLSDQTHTLSAQTHTLSAKTHTLSESADGVWMRFQQMLQQQSVSHTHTHSQPLVLLLDDNFYYQSMRFQIHQLARKYGVGFCQVFLHCPLQVCVQRNRQRSQRVPEEVLVQVCERMEPPNESRNRWEQQSVTLDGSESLADRDLQTLVDLLASALETPLRPVQDESPQKEADRRICASSALHRADRTCRRLVSHAVASAREAQASPDVLKALAKELNEMKTRFLQDLKKDRPLFPEEELLAFERRTRQTLSEHLRHTPEELPLLVSPGLFRE
;
A
#
# COMPACT_ATOMS: atom_id res chain seq x y z
N MET A 1 -39.46 32.90 5.89
CA MET A 1 -38.60 33.18 7.05
C MET A 1 -38.13 31.83 7.58
N CYS A 2 -36.98 31.33 7.10
CA CYS A 2 -36.33 30.13 7.61
C CYS A 2 -35.04 30.58 8.31
N ALA A 3 -35.05 30.41 9.63
CA ALA A 3 -33.92 30.73 10.47
C ALA A 3 -32.83 29.62 10.30
N CYS A 4 -31.69 30.00 9.74
CA CYS A 4 -30.50 29.18 9.78
C CYS A 4 -29.99 29.11 11.23
N VAL A 5 -30.09 27.93 11.83
CA VAL A 5 -29.42 27.63 13.10
C VAL A 5 -27.94 27.42 12.81
N LEU A 6 -27.16 28.47 12.99
CA LEU A 6 -25.71 28.39 13.08
C LEU A 6 -25.37 27.73 14.42
N THR A 7 -25.06 26.46 14.42
CA THR A 7 -24.44 25.79 15.57
C THR A 7 -23.03 26.35 15.74
N ARG A 8 -22.91 27.24 16.71
CA ARG A 8 -21.68 27.89 17.16
C ARG A 8 -20.81 26.83 17.85
N TRP A 9 -19.63 26.57 17.31
CA TRP A 9 -18.59 25.81 18.00
C TRP A 9 -18.17 26.54 19.26
N PRO A 10 -17.89 25.86 20.40
CA PRO A 10 -17.41 26.51 21.60
C PRO A 10 -16.06 27.19 21.30
N GLU A 11 -15.96 28.46 21.66
CA GLU A 11 -14.74 29.26 21.54
C GLU A 11 -13.59 28.60 22.32
N ALA A 12 -12.52 28.26 21.63
CA ALA A 12 -11.26 27.79 22.19
C ALA A 12 -10.51 28.98 22.85
N ARG A 13 -11.01 29.41 24.02
CA ARG A 13 -10.34 30.39 24.86
C ARG A 13 -10.33 29.88 26.31
N ASP A 14 -9.57 28.86 26.63
CA ASP A 14 -9.05 28.56 27.98
C ASP A 14 -8.25 27.26 28.03
N GLN A 15 -7.22 27.13 27.16
CA GLN A 15 -6.23 26.05 27.31
C GLN A 15 -4.79 26.56 27.09
N LEU A 16 -4.43 27.63 27.80
CA LEU A 16 -3.07 28.19 27.75
C LEU A 16 -2.11 27.57 28.76
N ASN A 17 -2.47 26.48 29.45
CA ASN A 17 -1.60 25.82 30.45
C ASN A 17 -1.77 24.27 30.47
N SER A 18 -2.04 23.61 29.36
CA SER A 18 -1.88 22.15 29.27
C SER A 18 -0.51 21.82 28.68
N PRO A 19 0.21 20.79 29.21
CA PRO A 19 1.46 20.34 28.61
C PRO A 19 1.19 20.02 27.13
N MET A 20 2.03 20.52 26.22
CA MET A 20 1.88 20.36 24.77
C MET A 20 1.66 18.89 24.43
N SER A 21 0.47 18.55 24.02
CA SER A 21 0.18 17.21 23.50
C SER A 21 1.08 16.95 22.29
N PRO A 22 1.68 15.75 22.16
CA PRO A 22 2.51 15.43 21.03
C PRO A 22 1.75 15.70 19.72
N ALA A 23 2.46 16.18 18.69
CA ALA A 23 1.87 16.51 17.40
C ALA A 23 1.03 15.33 16.87
N ARG A 24 -0.29 15.53 16.75
CA ARG A 24 -1.20 14.50 16.27
C ARG A 24 -0.89 14.18 14.81
N ALA A 25 -0.64 12.94 14.50
CA ALA A 25 -0.41 12.49 13.11
C ALA A 25 -1.31 11.33 12.75
N CYS A 26 -1.68 11.21 11.46
CA CYS A 26 -2.36 10.02 10.95
C CYS A 26 -1.88 9.63 9.55
N LEU A 27 -1.94 8.34 9.25
CA LEU A 27 -1.73 7.75 7.94
C LEU A 27 -3.09 7.44 7.32
N CYS A 28 -3.39 8.08 6.21
CA CYS A 28 -4.62 7.85 5.43
C CYS A 28 -4.29 7.13 4.13
N VAL A 29 -4.78 5.91 3.97
CA VAL A 29 -4.58 5.08 2.79
C VAL A 29 -5.71 5.31 1.80
N LEU A 30 -5.37 5.67 0.55
CA LEU A 30 -6.32 5.73 -0.56
C LEU A 30 -6.21 4.44 -1.36
N CYS A 31 -7.27 3.65 -1.42
CA CYS A 31 -7.31 2.40 -2.16
C CYS A 31 -8.43 2.39 -3.21
N GLY A 32 -8.23 1.59 -4.27
CA GLY A 32 -9.15 1.51 -5.41
C GLY A 32 -8.41 1.24 -6.71
N LEU A 33 -9.15 1.04 -7.80
CA LEU A 33 -8.57 0.73 -9.11
C LEU A 33 -7.70 1.87 -9.65
N PRO A 34 -6.74 1.58 -10.54
CA PRO A 34 -6.12 2.61 -11.36
C PRO A 34 -7.19 3.43 -12.09
N ALA A 35 -7.00 4.73 -12.20
CA ALA A 35 -7.95 5.67 -12.79
C ALA A 35 -9.33 5.80 -12.08
N ALA A 36 -9.50 5.26 -10.86
CA ALA A 36 -10.70 5.47 -10.06
C ALA A 36 -10.88 6.91 -9.57
N GLY A 37 -9.82 7.74 -9.60
CA GLY A 37 -9.87 9.14 -9.16
C GLY A 37 -9.14 9.42 -7.83
N LYS A 38 -8.37 8.46 -7.30
CA LYS A 38 -7.64 8.58 -6.02
C LYS A 38 -6.75 9.82 -5.93
N SER A 39 -5.92 10.07 -6.94
CA SER A 39 -5.01 11.23 -6.94
C SER A 39 -5.77 12.54 -6.95
N ARG A 40 -6.89 12.63 -7.71
CA ARG A 40 -7.78 13.80 -7.67
C ARG A 40 -8.34 14.01 -6.27
N LEU A 41 -8.90 12.95 -5.67
CA LEU A 41 -9.39 12.96 -4.29
C LEU A 41 -8.30 13.43 -3.31
N ALA A 42 -7.07 12.92 -3.44
CA ALA A 42 -5.94 13.30 -2.59
C ALA A 42 -5.65 14.80 -2.66
N HIS A 43 -5.67 15.38 -3.87
CA HIS A 43 -5.44 16.82 -4.05
C HIS A 43 -6.58 17.67 -3.49
N GLU A 44 -7.84 17.29 -3.70
CA GLU A 44 -9.01 17.99 -3.18
C GLU A 44 -9.00 17.93 -1.64
N LEU A 45 -8.78 16.75 -1.06
CA LEU A 45 -8.71 16.55 0.39
C LEU A 45 -7.54 17.31 1.02
N ARG A 46 -6.38 17.32 0.37
CA ARG A 46 -5.22 18.13 0.80
C ARG A 46 -5.54 19.61 0.86
N SER A 47 -6.19 20.15 -0.19
CA SER A 47 -6.57 21.55 -0.25
C SER A 47 -7.56 21.91 0.86
N HIS A 48 -8.53 21.03 1.11
CA HIS A 48 -9.55 21.23 2.14
C HIS A 48 -8.95 21.15 3.56
N ALA A 49 -8.14 20.13 3.84
CA ALA A 49 -7.44 19.96 5.11
C ALA A 49 -6.49 21.13 5.42
N HIS A 50 -5.84 21.69 4.40
CA HIS A 50 -5.04 22.89 4.53
C HIS A 50 -5.87 24.10 4.99
N GLY A 51 -7.08 24.27 4.45
CA GLY A 51 -8.03 25.30 4.89
C GLY A 51 -8.43 25.18 6.37
N LEU A 52 -8.33 23.97 6.96
CA LEU A 52 -8.54 23.70 8.38
C LEU A 52 -7.27 23.90 9.24
N GLY A 53 -6.16 24.32 8.66
CA GLY A 53 -4.89 24.51 9.34
C GLY A 53 -4.12 23.20 9.60
N TRP A 54 -4.45 22.10 8.90
CA TRP A 54 -3.73 20.85 9.02
C TRP A 54 -2.56 20.79 8.05
N ARG A 55 -1.46 20.22 8.50
CA ARG A 55 -0.33 19.87 7.63
C ARG A 55 -0.70 18.61 6.87
N THR A 56 -0.56 18.64 5.55
CA THR A 56 -0.89 17.47 4.72
C THR A 56 0.27 17.16 3.80
N LEU A 57 0.76 15.93 3.86
CA LEU A 57 1.78 15.39 2.96
C LEU A 57 1.15 14.33 2.07
N LEU A 58 1.22 14.55 0.76
CA LEU A 58 0.76 13.59 -0.23
C LEU A 58 1.95 12.74 -0.69
N VAL A 59 1.86 11.43 -0.48
CA VAL A 59 2.86 10.45 -0.89
C VAL A 59 2.29 9.64 -2.05
N THR A 60 2.68 10.01 -3.26
CA THR A 60 2.25 9.38 -4.51
C THR A 60 3.25 8.30 -4.91
N TYR A 61 2.82 7.04 -4.87
CA TYR A 61 3.69 5.90 -5.18
C TYR A 61 4.14 5.89 -6.65
N ASP A 62 3.30 6.34 -7.58
CA ASP A 62 3.64 6.46 -9.00
C ASP A 62 4.82 7.43 -9.25
N GLU A 63 5.00 8.46 -8.41
CA GLU A 63 6.14 9.39 -8.49
C GLU A 63 7.41 8.81 -7.86
N LEU A 64 7.25 7.97 -6.85
CA LEU A 64 8.37 7.34 -6.14
C LEU A 64 8.92 6.12 -6.88
N ILE A 65 8.06 5.39 -7.58
CA ILE A 65 8.39 4.15 -8.30
C ILE A 65 8.31 4.40 -9.80
N PRO A 66 9.44 4.49 -10.52
CA PRO A 66 9.44 4.72 -11.96
C PRO A 66 8.69 3.65 -12.73
N ALA A 67 7.95 4.03 -13.78
CA ALA A 67 7.16 3.12 -14.60
C ALA A 67 7.99 2.01 -15.29
N ARG A 68 9.27 2.27 -15.60
CA ARG A 68 10.22 1.29 -16.15
C ARG A 68 10.51 0.11 -15.21
N ASP A 69 10.30 0.30 -13.92
CA ASP A 69 10.63 -0.67 -12.86
C ASP A 69 9.40 -1.52 -12.47
N TRP A 70 8.36 -1.57 -13.32
CA TRP A 70 7.11 -2.31 -13.05
C TRP A 70 7.22 -3.82 -13.32
N GLN A 71 8.43 -4.36 -13.43
CA GLN A 71 8.62 -5.80 -13.37
C GLN A 71 8.22 -6.31 -11.97
N GLU A 72 7.52 -7.43 -11.91
CA GLU A 72 6.81 -7.90 -10.70
C GLU A 72 7.68 -8.03 -9.45
N THR A 73 8.95 -8.41 -9.60
CA THR A 73 9.90 -8.54 -8.49
C THR A 73 10.40 -7.19 -7.98
N GLU A 74 10.66 -6.25 -8.87
CA GLU A 74 11.16 -4.92 -8.55
C GLU A 74 10.09 -4.06 -7.90
N TRP A 75 8.83 -4.14 -8.39
CA TRP A 75 7.71 -3.40 -7.83
C TRP A 75 7.45 -3.71 -6.35
N LYS A 76 7.54 -4.99 -5.93
CA LYS A 76 7.42 -5.36 -4.52
C LYS A 76 8.55 -4.77 -3.67
N GLN A 77 9.77 -4.77 -4.21
CA GLN A 77 10.93 -4.22 -3.54
C GLN A 77 10.80 -2.70 -3.38
N HIS A 78 10.37 -2.00 -4.44
CA HIS A 78 10.14 -0.56 -4.38
C HIS A 78 9.07 -0.18 -3.35
N ARG A 79 7.94 -0.90 -3.31
CA ARG A 79 6.91 -0.70 -2.26
C ARG A 79 7.46 -0.89 -0.86
N LYS A 80 8.29 -1.90 -0.65
CA LYS A 80 8.98 -2.11 0.63
C LYS A 80 9.89 -0.92 0.96
N THR A 81 10.60 -0.40 -0.03
CA THR A 81 11.44 0.79 0.14
C THR A 81 10.62 2.02 0.51
N VAL A 82 9.46 2.25 -0.14
CA VAL A 82 8.55 3.35 0.25
C VAL A 82 8.08 3.18 1.69
N LEU A 83 7.74 1.96 2.12
CA LEU A 83 7.38 1.69 3.52
C LEU A 83 8.52 2.05 4.48
N MET A 84 9.77 1.71 4.13
CA MET A 84 10.97 2.10 4.91
C MET A 84 11.17 3.62 4.93
N CYS A 85 10.88 4.34 3.84
CA CYS A 85 10.91 5.80 3.80
C CYS A 85 9.90 6.42 4.75
N LEU A 86 8.65 5.92 4.74
CA LEU A 86 7.60 6.33 5.67
C LEU A 86 8.00 6.07 7.13
N GLU A 87 8.56 4.89 7.39
CA GLU A 87 9.05 4.52 8.72
C GLU A 87 10.14 5.48 9.23
N LYS A 88 11.14 5.74 8.40
CA LYS A 88 12.22 6.69 8.72
C LYS A 88 11.69 8.10 8.96
N PHE A 89 10.72 8.55 8.16
CA PHE A 89 10.08 9.85 8.35
C PHE A 89 9.34 9.93 9.70
N LEU A 90 8.53 8.91 10.03
CA LEU A 90 7.81 8.85 11.31
C LEU A 90 8.75 8.79 12.50
N GLN A 91 9.85 8.04 12.39
CA GLN A 91 10.88 8.00 13.42
C GLN A 91 11.49 9.38 13.69
N GLN A 92 11.82 10.12 12.63
CA GLN A 92 12.37 11.48 12.76
C GLN A 92 11.38 12.45 13.40
N THR A 93 10.10 12.37 13.04
CA THR A 93 9.07 13.24 13.62
C THR A 93 8.81 12.91 15.10
N HIS A 94 8.92 11.64 15.49
CA HIS A 94 8.76 11.21 16.88
C HIS A 94 9.92 11.67 17.77
N THR A 95 11.17 11.52 17.31
CA THR A 95 12.35 11.95 18.08
C THR A 95 12.40 13.46 18.29
N LEU A 96 11.94 14.25 17.34
CA LEU A 96 11.85 15.72 17.50
C LEU A 96 10.81 16.13 18.54
N SER A 97 9.77 15.33 18.76
CA SER A 97 8.77 15.59 19.81
C SER A 97 9.30 15.25 21.21
N ASP A 98 10.18 14.27 21.35
CA ASP A 98 10.76 13.88 22.64
C ASP A 98 11.86 14.84 23.10
N HIS A 99 12.61 15.45 22.17
CA HIS A 99 13.69 16.39 22.51
C HIS A 99 13.20 17.79 22.92
N THR A 100 11.93 18.14 22.67
CA THR A 100 11.35 19.40 23.18
C THR A 100 11.01 19.38 24.65
N LEU A 101 11.14 18.23 25.34
CA LEU A 101 10.92 18.07 26.77
C LEU A 101 12.21 18.10 27.62
N SER A 102 13.38 18.08 27.00
CA SER A 102 14.66 18.19 27.70
C SER A 102 15.60 19.13 26.96
N ASP A 103 15.78 20.30 27.56
CA ASP A 103 16.85 21.27 27.31
C ASP A 103 16.63 22.36 26.26
N GLN A 104 16.44 23.55 26.81
CA GLN A 104 16.82 24.82 26.22
C GLN A 104 18.35 24.89 26.13
N THR A 105 18.84 25.38 24.98
CA THR A 105 20.23 25.72 24.62
C THR A 105 21.08 24.59 24.04
N HIS A 106 21.16 24.54 22.71
CA HIS A 106 22.39 24.69 21.93
C HIS A 106 22.12 24.61 20.40
N THR A 107 22.65 25.56 19.72
CA THR A 107 22.77 25.84 18.29
C THR A 107 22.72 24.67 17.30
N LEU A 108 21.74 24.75 16.38
CA LEU A 108 21.52 23.92 15.18
C LEU A 108 22.46 24.35 14.02
N SER A 109 23.75 24.08 14.10
CA SER A 109 24.64 24.38 12.98
C SER A 109 25.59 23.29 12.52
N ASP A 110 25.64 22.13 13.21
CA ASP A 110 26.75 21.18 13.00
C ASP A 110 26.39 19.70 12.82
N GLN A 111 25.14 19.34 12.55
CA GLN A 111 24.73 17.93 12.46
C GLN A 111 24.55 17.36 11.04
N THR A 112 24.83 18.12 9.98
CA THR A 112 24.73 17.63 8.60
C THR A 112 25.98 16.86 8.13
N HIS A 113 27.09 16.89 8.86
CA HIS A 113 28.35 16.28 8.44
C HIS A 113 28.71 14.93 9.07
N THR A 114 28.02 14.46 10.10
CA THR A 114 28.39 13.22 10.83
C THR A 114 27.65 11.95 10.43
N LEU A 115 26.65 12.01 9.55
CA LEU A 115 25.89 10.82 9.10
C LEU A 115 26.48 10.12 7.87
N SER A 116 27.59 10.63 7.33
CA SER A 116 28.26 10.04 6.15
C SER A 116 29.29 8.95 6.49
N ALA A 117 29.67 8.76 7.76
CA ALA A 117 30.84 7.97 8.11
C ALA A 117 30.58 6.58 8.74
N GLN A 118 29.34 6.13 8.92
CA GLN A 118 29.05 4.85 9.60
C GLN A 118 28.45 3.73 8.73
N THR A 119 28.43 3.86 7.39
CA THR A 119 27.90 2.84 6.48
C THR A 119 28.92 2.00 5.73
N HIS A 120 30.19 2.00 6.12
CA HIS A 120 31.26 1.35 5.32
C HIS A 120 31.64 -0.09 5.68
N THR A 121 30.92 -0.82 6.49
CA THR A 121 31.27 -2.23 6.76
C THR A 121 30.04 -3.13 6.82
N LEU A 122 29.48 -3.50 5.66
CA LEU A 122 28.75 -4.78 5.47
C LEU A 122 28.63 -5.11 3.97
N SER A 123 29.60 -5.89 3.53
CA SER A 123 29.55 -6.99 2.54
C SER A 123 28.85 -6.86 1.19
N ALA A 124 29.61 -7.04 0.19
CA ALA A 124 29.57 -7.17 -1.27
C ALA A 124 28.39 -7.93 -1.95
N LYS A 125 27.24 -8.14 -1.33
CA LYS A 125 26.03 -8.72 -1.97
C LYS A 125 24.86 -7.75 -2.11
N THR A 126 25.02 -6.50 -1.73
CA THR A 126 23.94 -5.47 -1.66
C THR A 126 24.09 -4.38 -2.73
N HIS A 127 25.06 -4.42 -3.62
CA HIS A 127 25.33 -3.28 -4.51
C HIS A 127 24.21 -2.95 -5.52
N THR A 128 23.47 -3.92 -6.04
CA THR A 128 22.37 -3.65 -6.99
C THR A 128 21.05 -3.21 -6.31
N LEU A 129 20.87 -3.58 -5.04
CA LEU A 129 19.69 -3.17 -4.26
C LEU A 129 19.82 -1.77 -3.64
N SER A 130 21.07 -1.33 -3.41
CA SER A 130 21.39 -0.04 -2.81
C SER A 130 21.04 1.13 -3.73
N GLU A 131 21.42 1.09 -5.00
CA GLU A 131 21.16 2.19 -5.95
C GLU A 131 19.66 2.45 -6.15
N SER A 132 18.83 1.40 -6.19
CA SER A 132 17.38 1.52 -6.31
C SER A 132 16.72 2.08 -5.04
N ALA A 133 17.19 1.66 -3.87
CA ALA A 133 16.66 2.11 -2.58
C ALA A 133 17.01 3.58 -2.29
N ASP A 134 18.24 3.98 -2.59
CA ASP A 134 18.71 5.36 -2.43
C ASP A 134 17.98 6.32 -3.39
N GLY A 135 17.69 5.87 -4.61
CA GLY A 135 16.89 6.62 -5.56
C GLY A 135 15.46 6.89 -5.10
N VAL A 136 14.78 5.90 -4.51
CA VAL A 136 13.43 6.07 -3.92
C VAL A 136 13.50 7.03 -2.73
N TRP A 137 14.49 6.90 -1.86
CA TRP A 137 14.68 7.79 -0.71
C TRP A 137 14.91 9.24 -1.14
N MET A 138 15.75 9.49 -2.13
CA MET A 138 15.99 10.83 -2.65
C MET A 138 14.71 11.46 -3.22
N ARG A 139 13.93 10.72 -4.02
CA ARG A 139 12.64 11.20 -4.53
C ARG A 139 11.64 11.49 -3.41
N PHE A 140 11.60 10.63 -2.39
CA PHE A 140 10.76 10.83 -1.22
C PHE A 140 11.15 12.12 -0.47
N GLN A 141 12.42 12.37 -0.22
CA GLN A 141 12.89 13.60 0.40
C GLN A 141 12.57 14.84 -0.44
N GLN A 142 12.77 14.77 -1.75
CA GLN A 142 12.44 15.86 -2.67
C GLN A 142 10.93 16.17 -2.65
N MET A 143 10.09 15.13 -2.65
CA MET A 143 8.63 15.26 -2.53
C MET A 143 8.25 15.97 -1.22
N LEU A 144 8.84 15.60 -0.09
CA LEU A 144 8.60 16.25 1.19
C LEU A 144 9.05 17.71 1.19
N GLN A 145 10.23 18.02 0.63
CA GLN A 145 10.75 19.38 0.53
C GLN A 145 9.85 20.29 -0.31
N GLN A 146 9.39 19.81 -1.48
CA GLN A 146 8.49 20.56 -2.34
C GLN A 146 7.15 20.89 -1.66
N GLN A 147 6.66 20.01 -0.80
CA GLN A 147 5.42 20.22 -0.07
C GLN A 147 5.59 21.03 1.21
N SER A 148 6.79 21.09 1.77
CA SER A 148 7.11 21.87 2.99
C SER A 148 7.36 23.34 2.75
N VAL A 149 7.78 23.73 1.54
CA VAL A 149 8.17 25.12 1.19
C VAL A 149 7.00 26.11 1.26
N SER A 150 5.76 25.63 1.25
CA SER A 150 4.58 26.51 1.16
C SER A 150 4.13 27.14 2.48
N HIS A 151 4.66 26.72 3.66
CA HIS A 151 4.07 27.16 4.93
C HIS A 151 5.08 27.25 6.09
N THR A 152 5.02 28.35 6.84
CA THR A 152 5.63 28.51 8.17
C THR A 152 4.87 27.61 9.17
N HIS A 153 5.27 26.34 9.26
CA HIS A 153 4.58 25.36 10.10
C HIS A 153 5.05 25.43 11.55
N THR A 154 4.12 25.63 12.46
CA THR A 154 4.34 25.40 13.89
C THR A 154 4.27 23.88 14.17
N HIS A 155 5.13 23.38 15.04
CA HIS A 155 5.16 21.95 15.44
C HIS A 155 3.87 21.44 16.09
N SER A 156 2.93 22.31 16.40
CA SER A 156 1.64 21.98 17.04
C SER A 156 0.52 21.56 16.08
N GLN A 157 0.71 21.74 14.76
CA GLN A 157 -0.36 21.44 13.80
C GLN A 157 -0.49 19.93 13.53
N PRO A 158 -1.74 19.41 13.46
CA PRO A 158 -1.99 18.01 13.06
C PRO A 158 -1.36 17.69 11.70
N LEU A 159 -0.78 16.50 11.58
CA LEU A 159 -0.12 16.04 10.37
C LEU A 159 -0.89 14.86 9.74
N VAL A 160 -1.31 15.01 8.50
CA VAL A 160 -1.95 13.96 7.71
C VAL A 160 -1.03 13.52 6.58
N LEU A 161 -0.68 12.23 6.53
CA LEU A 161 0.00 11.62 5.40
C LEU A 161 -1.04 10.91 4.54
N LEU A 162 -1.30 11.45 3.33
CA LEU A 162 -2.15 10.83 2.33
C LEU A 162 -1.31 9.90 1.47
N LEU A 163 -1.58 8.60 1.51
CA LEU A 163 -0.84 7.58 0.76
C LEU A 163 -1.64 7.20 -0.48
N ASP A 164 -1.21 7.70 -1.65
CA ASP A 164 -1.89 7.49 -2.93
C ASP A 164 -1.24 6.35 -3.71
N ASP A 165 -1.94 5.19 -3.68
CA ASP A 165 -1.65 4.01 -4.49
C ASP A 165 -2.91 3.13 -4.57
N ASN A 166 -2.86 2.03 -5.30
CA ASN A 166 -4.01 1.15 -5.45
C ASN A 166 -4.37 0.38 -4.17
N PHE A 167 -3.41 -0.03 -3.37
CA PHE A 167 -3.57 -0.79 -2.10
C PHE A 167 -4.62 -1.91 -2.20
N TYR A 168 -4.61 -2.64 -3.32
CA TYR A 168 -5.65 -3.59 -3.67
C TYR A 168 -5.68 -4.86 -2.79
N TYR A 169 -4.57 -5.25 -2.14
CA TYR A 169 -4.56 -6.31 -1.15
C TYR A 169 -4.77 -5.77 0.27
N GLN A 170 -5.53 -6.48 1.08
CA GLN A 170 -5.67 -6.23 2.51
C GLN A 170 -4.30 -6.16 3.21
N SER A 171 -3.39 -7.08 2.88
CA SER A 171 -2.04 -7.13 3.46
C SER A 171 -1.22 -5.86 3.20
N MET A 172 -1.42 -5.18 2.08
CA MET A 172 -0.74 -3.91 1.80
C MET A 172 -1.22 -2.80 2.75
N ARG A 173 -2.53 -2.71 2.99
CA ARG A 173 -3.13 -1.74 3.91
C ARG A 173 -2.75 -2.05 5.35
N PHE A 174 -2.72 -3.35 5.68
CA PHE A 174 -2.34 -3.80 7.02
C PHE A 174 -0.88 -3.44 7.37
N GLN A 175 0.05 -3.47 6.41
CA GLN A 175 1.43 -3.01 6.64
C GLN A 175 1.47 -1.53 7.07
N ILE A 176 0.64 -0.67 6.46
CA ILE A 176 0.54 0.74 6.86
C ILE A 176 -0.11 0.86 8.25
N HIS A 177 -1.15 0.09 8.53
CA HIS A 177 -1.75 0.03 9.87
C HIS A 177 -0.73 -0.41 10.95
N GLN A 178 0.10 -1.42 10.66
CA GLN A 178 1.16 -1.84 11.57
C GLN A 178 2.18 -0.71 11.81
N LEU A 179 2.53 0.03 10.75
CA LEU A 179 3.43 1.17 10.85
C LEU A 179 2.81 2.28 11.73
N ALA A 180 1.53 2.62 11.50
CA ALA A 180 0.81 3.59 12.32
C ALA A 180 0.78 3.18 13.79
N ARG A 181 0.50 1.90 14.07
CA ARG A 181 0.50 1.36 15.43
C ARG A 181 1.89 1.39 16.09
N LYS A 182 2.94 1.08 15.32
CA LYS A 182 4.34 1.11 15.82
C LYS A 182 4.72 2.49 16.34
N TYR A 183 4.29 3.55 15.65
CA TYR A 183 4.62 4.94 16.00
C TYR A 183 3.51 5.67 16.77
N GLY A 184 2.45 4.97 17.16
CA GLY A 184 1.38 5.57 17.96
C GLY A 184 0.63 6.68 17.23
N VAL A 185 0.51 6.60 15.90
CA VAL A 185 -0.22 7.57 15.08
C VAL A 185 -1.58 7.03 14.65
N GLY A 186 -2.48 7.90 14.22
CA GLY A 186 -3.79 7.54 13.69
C GLY A 186 -3.69 6.75 12.38
N PHE A 187 -4.71 5.97 12.07
CA PHE A 187 -4.83 5.24 10.81
C PHE A 187 -6.26 5.31 10.31
N CYS A 188 -6.45 5.62 9.06
CA CYS A 188 -7.72 5.48 8.37
C CYS A 188 -7.51 5.11 6.89
N GLN A 189 -8.57 4.72 6.22
CA GLN A 189 -8.51 4.36 4.82
C GLN A 189 -9.77 4.78 4.07
N VAL A 190 -9.58 5.15 2.80
CA VAL A 190 -10.65 5.54 1.88
C VAL A 190 -10.62 4.60 0.69
N PHE A 191 -11.70 3.87 0.48
CA PHE A 191 -11.87 3.03 -0.69
C PHE A 191 -12.70 3.76 -1.74
N LEU A 192 -12.08 4.06 -2.88
CA LEU A 192 -12.75 4.58 -4.05
C LEU A 192 -13.28 3.42 -4.90
N HIS A 193 -14.56 3.09 -4.70
CA HIS A 193 -15.24 2.11 -5.53
C HIS A 193 -15.59 2.74 -6.89
N CYS A 194 -15.06 2.19 -7.97
CA CYS A 194 -15.34 2.66 -9.32
C CYS A 194 -15.48 1.46 -10.26
N PRO A 195 -16.53 1.38 -11.08
CA PRO A 195 -16.69 0.30 -12.05
C PRO A 195 -15.51 0.22 -13.01
N LEU A 196 -15.07 -1.00 -13.33
CA LEU A 196 -13.91 -1.24 -14.21
C LEU A 196 -14.03 -0.50 -15.55
N GLN A 197 -15.23 -0.49 -16.14
CA GLN A 197 -15.49 0.16 -17.44
C GLN A 197 -15.23 1.67 -17.37
N VAL A 198 -15.61 2.33 -16.27
CA VAL A 198 -15.36 3.76 -16.05
C VAL A 198 -13.86 4.00 -15.88
N CYS A 199 -13.17 3.14 -15.13
CA CYS A 199 -11.73 3.22 -14.95
C CYS A 199 -10.98 3.04 -16.29
N VAL A 200 -11.39 2.09 -17.14
CA VAL A 200 -10.81 1.87 -18.48
C VAL A 200 -11.02 3.10 -19.36
N GLN A 201 -12.23 3.66 -19.38
CA GLN A 201 -12.52 4.86 -20.17
C GLN A 201 -11.66 6.05 -19.72
N ARG A 202 -11.55 6.29 -18.41
CA ARG A 202 -10.70 7.36 -17.84
C ARG A 202 -9.21 7.12 -18.11
N ASN A 203 -8.76 5.87 -18.02
CA ASN A 203 -7.38 5.50 -18.30
C ASN A 203 -6.98 5.81 -19.76
N ARG A 204 -7.89 5.63 -20.73
CA ARG A 204 -7.65 5.96 -22.14
C ARG A 204 -7.41 7.47 -22.37
N GLN A 205 -7.89 8.32 -21.46
CA GLN A 205 -7.72 9.78 -21.52
C GLN A 205 -6.45 10.27 -20.82
N ARG A 206 -5.74 9.41 -20.07
CA ARG A 206 -4.51 9.77 -19.36
C ARG A 206 -3.33 9.89 -20.31
N SER A 207 -2.40 10.80 -20.01
CA SER A 207 -1.11 10.91 -20.71
C SER A 207 -0.24 9.66 -20.46
N GLN A 208 -0.21 9.18 -19.22
CA GLN A 208 0.44 7.93 -18.83
C GLN A 208 -0.63 6.88 -18.58
N ARG A 209 -0.80 5.99 -19.55
CA ARG A 209 -1.80 4.93 -19.51
C ARG A 209 -1.24 3.68 -18.85
N VAL A 210 -2.04 3.08 -18.00
CA VAL A 210 -1.79 1.73 -17.49
C VAL A 210 -2.35 0.74 -18.52
N PRO A 211 -1.65 -0.36 -18.86
CA PRO A 211 -2.21 -1.41 -19.73
C PRO A 211 -3.56 -1.91 -19.20
N GLU A 212 -4.53 -2.11 -20.10
CA GLU A 212 -5.90 -2.52 -19.69
C GLU A 212 -5.89 -3.86 -18.96
N GLU A 213 -4.99 -4.76 -19.35
CA GLU A 213 -4.79 -6.05 -18.68
C GLU A 213 -4.40 -5.88 -17.20
N VAL A 214 -3.63 -4.84 -16.88
CA VAL A 214 -3.26 -4.52 -15.50
C VAL A 214 -4.45 -4.00 -14.72
N LEU A 215 -5.33 -3.17 -15.32
CA LEU A 215 -6.56 -2.73 -14.67
C LEU A 215 -7.46 -3.92 -14.34
N VAL A 216 -7.64 -4.84 -15.29
CA VAL A 216 -8.42 -6.07 -15.11
C VAL A 216 -7.82 -6.91 -13.98
N GLN A 217 -6.51 -7.17 -14.01
CA GLN A 217 -5.82 -7.93 -12.99
C GLN A 217 -5.93 -7.30 -11.59
N VAL A 218 -5.83 -5.97 -11.48
CA VAL A 218 -6.01 -5.28 -10.19
C VAL A 218 -7.45 -5.39 -9.72
N CYS A 219 -8.44 -5.28 -10.63
CA CYS A 219 -9.85 -5.43 -10.31
C CYS A 219 -10.16 -6.83 -9.75
N GLU A 220 -9.62 -7.87 -10.38
CA GLU A 220 -9.79 -9.27 -9.96
C GLU A 220 -9.18 -9.56 -8.58
N ARG A 221 -8.06 -8.89 -8.28
CA ARG A 221 -7.30 -9.04 -7.03
C ARG A 221 -7.74 -8.08 -5.93
N MET A 222 -8.67 -7.17 -6.21
CA MET A 222 -9.11 -6.17 -5.25
C MET A 222 -9.80 -6.81 -4.05
N GLU A 223 -9.26 -6.57 -2.88
CA GLU A 223 -9.82 -6.93 -1.57
C GLU A 223 -10.31 -5.62 -0.90
N PRO A 224 -11.59 -5.24 -1.07
CA PRO A 224 -12.11 -4.01 -0.45
C PRO A 224 -12.00 -4.05 1.08
N PRO A 225 -11.84 -2.91 1.76
CA PRO A 225 -11.90 -2.84 3.21
C PRO A 225 -13.18 -3.49 3.74
N ASN A 226 -13.07 -4.23 4.84
CA ASN A 226 -14.20 -4.94 5.44
C ASN A 226 -14.08 -4.93 6.97
N GLU A 227 -14.74 -3.98 7.61
CA GLU A 227 -14.74 -3.80 9.07
C GLU A 227 -15.35 -5.00 9.82
N SER A 228 -16.35 -5.66 9.23
CA SER A 228 -17.00 -6.82 9.85
C SER A 228 -16.04 -8.01 10.01
N ARG A 229 -15.07 -8.15 9.12
CA ARG A 229 -14.05 -9.21 9.15
C ARG A 229 -12.80 -8.77 9.90
N ASN A 230 -12.45 -7.49 9.80
CA ASN A 230 -11.18 -6.95 10.27
C ASN A 230 -11.42 -5.71 11.13
N ARG A 231 -11.42 -5.85 12.43
CA ARG A 231 -11.62 -4.73 13.37
C ARG A 231 -10.64 -3.57 13.16
N TRP A 232 -9.46 -3.83 12.62
CA TRP A 232 -8.48 -2.79 12.31
C TRP A 232 -8.85 -1.94 11.09
N GLU A 233 -9.86 -2.36 10.29
CA GLU A 233 -10.42 -1.61 9.17
C GLU A 233 -11.67 -0.78 9.55
N GLN A 234 -11.97 -0.58 10.84
CA GLN A 234 -13.13 0.18 11.30
C GLN A 234 -13.11 1.65 10.85
N GLN A 235 -11.93 2.26 10.80
CA GLN A 235 -11.74 3.62 10.30
C GLN A 235 -11.64 3.61 8.76
N SER A 236 -12.73 3.24 8.10
CA SER A 236 -12.81 3.12 6.64
C SER A 236 -14.05 3.81 6.10
N VAL A 237 -13.88 4.52 4.98
CA VAL A 237 -14.99 5.08 4.20
C VAL A 237 -14.92 4.58 2.77
N THR A 238 -16.07 4.18 2.21
CA THR A 238 -16.21 3.85 0.79
C THR A 238 -16.94 4.97 0.09
N LEU A 239 -16.34 5.51 -0.97
CA LEU A 239 -16.93 6.54 -1.82
C LEU A 239 -17.16 6.00 -3.23
N ASP A 240 -18.16 6.54 -3.91
CA ASP A 240 -18.38 6.27 -5.32
C ASP A 240 -17.39 7.09 -6.17
N GLY A 241 -16.42 6.40 -6.77
CA GLY A 241 -15.43 7.00 -7.65
C GLY A 241 -15.94 7.24 -9.08
N SER A 242 -17.17 6.84 -9.43
CA SER A 242 -17.75 7.06 -10.77
C SER A 242 -18.21 8.50 -10.97
N GLU A 243 -18.61 9.16 -9.91
CA GLU A 243 -19.13 10.53 -9.90
C GLU A 243 -18.08 11.57 -9.46
N SER A 244 -18.45 12.84 -9.54
CA SER A 244 -17.66 13.92 -8.93
C SER A 244 -17.95 13.94 -7.42
N LEU A 245 -16.89 14.23 -6.63
CA LEU A 245 -17.02 14.39 -5.19
C LEU A 245 -18.00 15.52 -4.86
N ALA A 246 -18.95 15.23 -3.99
CA ALA A 246 -19.85 16.22 -3.43
C ALA A 246 -19.23 16.81 -2.14
N ASP A 247 -19.67 18.00 -1.74
CA ASP A 247 -19.20 18.64 -0.50
C ASP A 247 -19.43 17.76 0.74
N ARG A 248 -20.51 16.99 0.77
CA ARG A 248 -20.79 16.01 1.82
C ARG A 248 -19.75 14.90 1.91
N ASP A 249 -19.18 14.49 0.76
CA ASP A 249 -18.17 13.43 0.72
C ASP A 249 -16.84 13.97 1.30
N LEU A 250 -16.50 15.21 0.96
CA LEU A 250 -15.34 15.90 1.55
C LEU A 250 -15.50 16.08 3.06
N GLN A 251 -16.70 16.44 3.54
CA GLN A 251 -16.96 16.55 4.97
C GLN A 251 -16.82 15.20 5.67
N THR A 252 -17.37 14.12 5.09
CA THR A 252 -17.21 12.76 5.61
C THR A 252 -15.74 12.35 5.74
N LEU A 253 -14.92 12.72 4.75
CA LEU A 253 -13.48 12.45 4.78
C LEU A 253 -12.74 13.26 5.84
N VAL A 254 -13.11 14.52 6.02
CA VAL A 254 -12.56 15.36 7.09
C VAL A 254 -12.91 14.79 8.46
N ASP A 255 -14.14 14.36 8.66
CA ASP A 255 -14.58 13.74 9.91
C ASP A 255 -13.81 12.43 10.17
N LEU A 256 -13.57 11.63 9.13
CA LEU A 256 -12.74 10.42 9.21
C LEU A 256 -11.30 10.75 9.64
N LEU A 257 -10.67 11.75 9.01
CA LEU A 257 -9.32 12.19 9.36
C LEU A 257 -9.24 12.77 10.76
N ALA A 258 -10.22 13.59 11.17
CA ALA A 258 -10.32 14.14 12.52
C ALA A 258 -10.41 13.03 13.56
N SER A 259 -11.30 12.06 13.33
CA SER A 259 -11.42 10.87 14.19
C SER A 259 -10.11 10.10 14.30
N ALA A 260 -9.41 9.86 13.18
CA ALA A 260 -8.13 9.17 13.18
C ALA A 260 -7.02 9.95 13.93
N LEU A 261 -7.01 11.29 13.82
CA LEU A 261 -6.08 12.14 14.55
C LEU A 261 -6.36 12.15 16.07
N GLU A 262 -7.63 12.03 16.47
CA GLU A 262 -8.06 12.01 17.87
C GLU A 262 -7.89 10.64 18.55
N THR A 263 -7.89 9.56 17.75
CA THR A 263 -7.79 8.18 18.23
C THR A 263 -6.55 7.47 17.68
N PRO A 264 -5.33 7.91 18.07
CA PRO A 264 -4.11 7.26 17.61
C PRO A 264 -4.04 5.81 18.11
N LEU A 265 -3.43 4.95 17.29
CA LEU A 265 -3.26 3.55 17.63
C LEU A 265 -2.27 3.40 18.81
N ARG A 266 -2.60 2.51 19.75
CA ARG A 266 -1.70 2.26 20.88
C ARG A 266 -0.53 1.38 20.45
N PRO A 267 0.72 1.80 20.68
CA PRO A 267 1.89 0.94 20.47
C PRO A 267 1.77 -0.34 21.32
N VAL A 268 2.25 -1.45 20.80
CA VAL A 268 2.27 -2.71 21.55
C VAL A 268 3.59 -2.79 22.30
N GLN A 269 3.51 -2.93 23.62
CA GLN A 269 4.70 -3.02 24.50
C GLN A 269 5.40 -4.38 24.38
N ASP A 270 4.66 -5.46 24.08
CA ASP A 270 5.21 -6.79 23.82
C ASP A 270 4.95 -7.19 22.37
N GLU A 271 6.02 -7.19 21.57
CA GLU A 271 5.92 -7.40 20.13
C GLU A 271 5.71 -8.88 19.71
N SER A 272 6.02 -9.85 20.54
CA SER A 272 6.00 -11.26 20.15
C SER A 272 4.61 -11.83 19.87
N PRO A 273 3.61 -11.72 20.78
CA PRO A 273 2.25 -12.20 20.51
C PRO A 273 1.58 -11.43 19.38
N GLN A 274 1.90 -10.14 19.27
CA GLN A 274 1.32 -9.29 18.24
C GLN A 274 1.91 -9.56 16.88
N LYS A 275 3.22 -9.77 16.75
CA LYS A 275 3.85 -10.19 15.48
C LYS A 275 3.24 -11.49 14.95
N GLU A 276 2.92 -12.43 15.85
CA GLU A 276 2.25 -13.67 15.46
C GLU A 276 0.80 -13.44 15.01
N ALA A 277 0.03 -12.61 15.71
CA ALA A 277 -1.31 -12.22 15.30
C ALA A 277 -1.29 -11.47 13.94
N ASP A 278 -0.32 -10.57 13.75
CA ASP A 278 -0.12 -9.82 12.51
C ASP A 278 0.24 -10.74 11.33
N ARG A 279 1.10 -11.74 11.55
CA ARG A 279 1.39 -12.78 10.54
C ARG A 279 0.15 -13.56 10.17
N ARG A 280 -0.70 -13.93 11.14
CA ARG A 280 -1.97 -14.63 10.87
C ARG A 280 -2.93 -13.80 10.05
N ILE A 281 -3.07 -12.49 10.34
CA ILE A 281 -3.92 -11.58 9.55
C ILE A 281 -3.40 -11.47 8.11
N CYS A 282 -2.09 -11.26 7.93
CA CYS A 282 -1.48 -11.21 6.59
C CYS A 282 -1.60 -12.56 5.86
N ALA A 283 -1.47 -13.69 6.58
CA ALA A 283 -1.62 -15.02 6.00
C ALA A 283 -3.09 -15.42 5.74
N SER A 284 -4.06 -14.74 6.37
CA SER A 284 -5.49 -15.09 6.28
C SER A 284 -6.16 -14.71 4.97
N SER A 285 -5.54 -13.87 4.14
CA SER A 285 -6.05 -13.56 2.80
C SER A 285 -5.86 -14.77 1.88
N ALA A 286 -6.91 -15.59 1.78
CA ALA A 286 -6.91 -16.78 0.93
C ALA A 286 -6.62 -16.45 -0.54
N LEU A 287 -7.19 -15.34 -1.04
CA LEU A 287 -6.96 -14.85 -2.39
C LEU A 287 -5.50 -14.44 -2.63
N HIS A 288 -4.89 -13.74 -1.67
CA HIS A 288 -3.48 -13.36 -1.76
C HIS A 288 -2.53 -14.57 -1.74
N ARG A 289 -2.82 -15.56 -0.87
CA ARG A 289 -2.05 -16.83 -0.84
C ARG A 289 -2.18 -17.58 -2.16
N ALA A 290 -3.40 -17.71 -2.67
CA ALA A 290 -3.68 -18.37 -3.95
C ALA A 290 -2.94 -17.68 -5.10
N ASP A 291 -3.04 -16.37 -5.24
CA ASP A 291 -2.33 -15.61 -6.28
C ASP A 291 -0.80 -15.80 -6.20
N ARG A 292 -0.24 -15.72 -4.99
CA ARG A 292 1.19 -15.94 -4.77
C ARG A 292 1.63 -17.36 -5.18
N THR A 293 0.83 -18.38 -4.83
CA THR A 293 1.12 -19.76 -5.21
C THR A 293 1.00 -19.98 -6.70
N CYS A 294 -0.07 -19.49 -7.33
CA CYS A 294 -0.25 -19.58 -8.78
C CYS A 294 0.88 -18.90 -9.56
N ARG A 295 1.38 -17.73 -9.10
CA ARG A 295 2.54 -17.08 -9.73
C ARG A 295 3.80 -17.92 -9.65
N ARG A 296 4.05 -18.57 -8.51
CA ARG A 296 5.19 -19.49 -8.38
C ARG A 296 5.09 -20.66 -9.34
N LEU A 297 3.91 -21.27 -9.44
CA LEU A 297 3.65 -22.36 -10.37
C LEU A 297 3.87 -21.96 -11.82
N VAL A 298 3.32 -20.81 -12.24
CA VAL A 298 3.52 -20.28 -13.59
C VAL A 298 5.00 -20.00 -13.86
N SER A 299 5.68 -19.32 -12.94
CA SER A 299 7.11 -19.02 -13.09
C SER A 299 7.96 -20.28 -13.18
N HIS A 300 7.65 -21.29 -12.37
CA HIS A 300 8.35 -22.57 -12.39
C HIS A 300 8.10 -23.33 -13.71
N ALA A 301 6.85 -23.38 -14.18
CA ALA A 301 6.52 -24.02 -15.45
C ALA A 301 7.23 -23.38 -16.63
N VAL A 302 7.30 -22.04 -16.68
CA VAL A 302 8.05 -21.31 -17.73
C VAL A 302 9.55 -21.54 -17.61
N ALA A 303 10.09 -21.62 -16.39
CA ALA A 303 11.51 -21.95 -16.17
C ALA A 303 11.83 -23.37 -16.65
N SER A 304 10.99 -24.37 -16.32
CA SER A 304 11.17 -25.77 -16.78
C SER A 304 11.08 -25.86 -18.31
N ALA A 305 10.17 -25.12 -18.95
CA ALA A 305 10.12 -25.07 -20.41
C ALA A 305 11.38 -24.43 -21.03
N ARG A 306 11.97 -23.45 -20.35
CA ARG A 306 13.24 -22.85 -20.79
C ARG A 306 14.42 -23.82 -20.64
N GLU A 307 14.48 -24.55 -19.54
CA GLU A 307 15.47 -25.63 -19.32
C GLU A 307 15.34 -26.74 -20.34
N ALA A 308 14.12 -27.08 -20.76
CA ALA A 308 13.83 -28.00 -21.86
C ALA A 308 14.10 -27.40 -23.26
N GLN A 309 14.76 -26.22 -23.34
CA GLN A 309 15.12 -25.53 -24.57
C GLN A 309 13.94 -25.24 -25.53
N ALA A 310 12.74 -24.98 -24.98
CA ALA A 310 11.60 -24.58 -25.77
C ALA A 310 11.84 -23.27 -26.52
N SER A 311 11.30 -23.15 -27.74
CA SER A 311 11.47 -21.94 -28.55
C SER A 311 10.84 -20.71 -27.89
N PRO A 312 11.31 -19.48 -28.20
CA PRO A 312 10.74 -18.25 -27.64
C PRO A 312 9.23 -18.12 -27.86
N ASP A 313 8.73 -18.59 -29.01
CA ASP A 313 7.29 -18.55 -29.31
C ASP A 313 6.49 -19.52 -28.43
N VAL A 314 7.02 -20.72 -28.18
CA VAL A 314 6.42 -21.69 -27.25
C VAL A 314 6.42 -21.13 -25.84
N LEU A 315 7.51 -20.54 -25.37
CA LEU A 315 7.59 -19.90 -24.04
C LEU A 315 6.56 -18.77 -23.90
N LYS A 316 6.39 -17.95 -24.92
CA LYS A 316 5.41 -16.86 -24.94
C LYS A 316 3.98 -17.38 -24.92
N ALA A 317 3.67 -18.41 -25.72
CA ALA A 317 2.36 -19.05 -25.76
C ALA A 317 2.01 -19.70 -24.44
N LEU A 318 2.93 -20.48 -23.87
CA LEU A 318 2.79 -21.13 -22.56
C LEU A 318 2.55 -20.09 -21.45
N ALA A 319 3.36 -19.04 -21.39
CA ALA A 319 3.22 -18.00 -20.38
C ALA A 319 1.86 -17.27 -20.48
N LYS A 320 1.37 -17.00 -21.70
CA LYS A 320 0.06 -16.42 -21.94
C LYS A 320 -1.05 -17.31 -21.42
N GLU A 321 -1.06 -18.58 -21.82
CA GLU A 321 -2.10 -19.54 -21.46
C GLU A 321 -2.15 -19.79 -19.95
N LEU A 322 -0.99 -19.96 -19.31
CA LEU A 322 -0.91 -20.14 -17.85
C LEU A 322 -1.38 -18.89 -17.09
N ASN A 323 -1.12 -17.67 -17.59
CA ASN A 323 -1.63 -16.46 -16.98
C ASN A 323 -3.15 -16.30 -17.16
N GLU A 324 -3.70 -16.68 -18.29
CA GLU A 324 -5.16 -16.70 -18.52
C GLU A 324 -5.84 -17.72 -17.59
N MET A 325 -5.24 -18.90 -17.43
CA MET A 325 -5.71 -19.95 -16.50
C MET A 325 -5.69 -19.43 -15.05
N LYS A 326 -4.60 -18.78 -14.64
CA LYS A 326 -4.48 -18.15 -13.32
C LYS A 326 -5.58 -17.11 -13.09
N THR A 327 -5.83 -16.26 -14.08
CA THR A 327 -6.85 -15.22 -14.02
C THR A 327 -8.23 -15.82 -13.77
N ARG A 328 -8.62 -16.82 -14.55
CA ARG A 328 -9.90 -17.52 -14.37
C ARG A 328 -10.00 -18.18 -12.99
N PHE A 329 -8.95 -18.88 -12.57
CA PHE A 329 -8.90 -19.50 -11.25
C PHE A 329 -9.12 -18.52 -10.10
N LEU A 330 -8.46 -17.35 -10.15
CA LEU A 330 -8.64 -16.33 -9.11
C LEU A 330 -10.03 -15.67 -9.14
N GLN A 331 -10.66 -15.58 -10.33
CA GLN A 331 -12.04 -15.12 -10.46
C GLN A 331 -13.02 -16.10 -9.81
N ASP A 332 -12.85 -17.39 -10.06
CA ASP A 332 -13.69 -18.46 -9.50
C ASP A 332 -13.54 -18.52 -7.98
N LEU A 333 -12.31 -18.46 -7.48
CA LEU A 333 -12.01 -18.41 -6.04
C LEU A 333 -12.64 -17.19 -5.34
N LYS A 334 -12.75 -16.05 -6.05
CA LYS A 334 -13.38 -14.86 -5.54
C LYS A 334 -14.91 -14.99 -5.47
N LYS A 335 -15.53 -15.68 -6.44
CA LYS A 335 -16.98 -15.88 -6.51
C LYS A 335 -17.47 -16.91 -5.51
N ASP A 336 -16.86 -18.09 -5.50
CA ASP A 336 -17.41 -19.27 -4.82
C ASP A 336 -16.91 -19.44 -3.39
N ARG A 337 -15.82 -18.73 -2.98
CA ARG A 337 -15.19 -18.79 -1.63
C ARG A 337 -15.16 -20.23 -1.07
N PRO A 338 -14.42 -21.16 -1.71
CA PRO A 338 -14.42 -22.54 -1.29
C PRO A 338 -13.94 -22.68 0.15
N LEU A 339 -14.55 -23.62 0.88
CA LEU A 339 -14.19 -23.99 2.25
C LEU A 339 -12.74 -24.53 2.34
N PHE A 340 -12.24 -25.11 1.24
CA PHE A 340 -10.91 -25.72 1.14
C PHE A 340 -10.15 -25.19 -0.09
N PRO A 341 -9.54 -23.99 -0.02
CA PRO A 341 -8.77 -23.44 -1.14
C PRO A 341 -7.53 -24.27 -1.53
N GLU A 342 -7.10 -25.20 -0.69
CA GLU A 342 -5.96 -26.08 -0.94
C GLU A 342 -6.24 -27.11 -2.04
N GLU A 343 -7.44 -27.68 -2.07
CA GLU A 343 -7.85 -28.63 -3.11
C GLU A 343 -7.91 -27.97 -4.50
N GLU A 344 -8.40 -26.74 -4.54
CA GLU A 344 -8.46 -25.92 -5.75
C GLU A 344 -7.05 -25.55 -6.25
N LEU A 345 -6.12 -25.26 -5.34
CA LEU A 345 -4.73 -25.00 -5.69
C LEU A 345 -4.02 -26.24 -6.24
N LEU A 346 -4.32 -27.42 -5.70
CA LEU A 346 -3.83 -28.70 -6.25
C LEU A 346 -4.40 -28.99 -7.65
N ALA A 347 -5.67 -28.64 -7.87
CA ALA A 347 -6.27 -28.71 -9.20
C ALA A 347 -5.60 -27.76 -10.19
N PHE A 348 -5.30 -26.54 -9.77
CA PHE A 348 -4.56 -25.57 -10.59
C PHE A 348 -3.14 -26.05 -10.90
N GLU A 349 -2.42 -26.64 -9.94
CA GLU A 349 -1.10 -27.24 -10.17
C GLU A 349 -1.16 -28.35 -11.22
N ARG A 350 -2.11 -29.28 -11.09
CA ARG A 350 -2.30 -30.38 -12.06
C ARG A 350 -2.55 -29.86 -13.48
N ARG A 351 -3.40 -28.83 -13.63
CA ARG A 351 -3.67 -28.19 -14.92
C ARG A 351 -2.41 -27.50 -15.48
N THR A 352 -1.66 -26.80 -14.62
CA THR A 352 -0.40 -26.14 -15.01
C THR A 352 0.60 -27.16 -15.55
N ARG A 353 0.72 -28.33 -14.90
CA ARG A 353 1.59 -29.41 -15.35
C ARG A 353 1.13 -30.00 -16.68
N GLN A 354 -0.18 -30.21 -16.84
CA GLN A 354 -0.76 -30.69 -18.08
C GLN A 354 -0.48 -29.72 -19.24
N THR A 355 -0.75 -28.42 -19.04
CA THR A 355 -0.46 -27.40 -20.06
C THR A 355 1.03 -27.35 -20.43
N LEU A 356 1.92 -27.46 -19.45
CA LEU A 356 3.37 -27.54 -19.69
C LEU A 356 3.71 -28.77 -20.56
N SER A 357 3.15 -29.95 -20.22
CA SER A 357 3.32 -31.20 -20.97
C SER A 357 2.86 -31.09 -22.42
N GLU A 358 1.70 -30.47 -22.66
CA GLU A 358 1.13 -30.26 -23.99
C GLU A 358 2.03 -29.38 -24.85
N HIS A 359 2.59 -28.32 -24.29
CA HIS A 359 3.51 -27.41 -24.98
C HIS A 359 4.88 -28.04 -25.27
N LEU A 360 5.38 -28.90 -24.39
CA LEU A 360 6.68 -29.58 -24.54
C LEU A 360 6.58 -30.93 -25.26
N ARG A 361 5.38 -31.45 -25.50
CA ARG A 361 5.13 -32.77 -26.04
C ARG A 361 5.72 -33.92 -25.19
N HIS A 362 5.78 -33.71 -23.86
CA HIS A 362 6.19 -34.70 -22.88
C HIS A 362 4.97 -35.22 -22.11
N THR A 363 5.09 -36.40 -21.52
CA THR A 363 4.02 -36.87 -20.61
C THR A 363 4.09 -36.13 -19.27
N PRO A 364 2.96 -35.88 -18.60
CA PRO A 364 2.95 -35.15 -17.31
C PRO A 364 3.78 -35.81 -16.21
N GLU A 365 4.01 -37.12 -16.32
CA GLU A 365 4.78 -37.95 -15.38
C GLU A 365 6.29 -37.79 -15.54
N GLU A 366 6.76 -37.34 -16.71
CA GLU A 366 8.17 -37.09 -17.00
C GLU A 366 8.63 -35.70 -16.50
N LEU A 367 7.69 -34.84 -16.08
CA LEU A 367 7.99 -33.51 -15.61
C LEU A 367 8.23 -33.49 -14.10
N PRO A 368 9.22 -32.73 -13.59
CA PRO A 368 9.45 -32.61 -12.17
C PRO A 368 8.23 -32.03 -11.43
N LEU A 369 8.08 -32.39 -10.16
CA LEU A 369 7.06 -31.80 -9.30
C LEU A 369 7.25 -30.29 -9.24
N LEU A 370 6.23 -29.51 -9.63
CA LEU A 370 6.29 -28.04 -9.66
C LEU A 370 6.31 -27.45 -8.27
N VAL A 371 5.91 -28.24 -7.25
CA VAL A 371 5.90 -27.80 -5.84
C VAL A 371 6.29 -28.98 -4.94
N SER A 372 7.19 -28.73 -3.98
CA SER A 372 7.46 -29.70 -2.91
C SER A 372 6.22 -29.89 -2.03
N PRO A 373 5.95 -31.10 -1.51
CA PRO A 373 4.76 -31.42 -0.71
C PRO A 373 4.52 -30.56 0.54
N GLY A 374 5.47 -29.73 0.93
CA GLY A 374 5.38 -28.84 2.10
C GLY A 374 4.85 -27.43 1.84
N LEU A 375 4.63 -27.03 0.59
CA LEU A 375 4.30 -25.62 0.25
C LEU A 375 2.88 -25.19 0.63
N PHE A 376 2.03 -26.14 0.98
CA PHE A 376 0.64 -25.91 1.40
C PHE A 376 0.48 -25.85 2.93
N ARG A 377 1.55 -26.05 3.70
CA ARG A 377 1.50 -26.12 5.18
C ARG A 377 2.05 -24.89 5.91
N GLU A 378 2.47 -23.82 5.20
CA GLU A 378 2.95 -22.59 5.84
C GLU A 378 2.06 -21.37 5.56
#